data_206e49e6469727d28e41d0a47184b01a
#
_entry.id   206e49e6469727d28e41d0a47184b01a
#
_cell.length_a   1.000
_cell.length_b   1.000
_cell.length_c   1.000
_cell.angle_alpha   90.00
_cell.angle_beta   90.00
_cell.angle_gamma   90.00
#
_symmetry.space_group_name_H-M   'P 1'
#
loop_
_entity.id
_entity.type
_entity.pdbx_description
1 polymer ?
#
loop_
_entity_poly.entity_id
_entity_poly.type
_entity_poly.pdbx_seq_one_letter_code
_entity_poly.pdbx_strand_id
1 'polypeptide(L)'
;MSANVSTLGANVWYVDSGASNHMTGHGEWFRDMQDLERPGYVETGDDTSHPIKHTGNVPLTLQDGKVKYLADVLHVPSITKNLISVGQMVEQNLQVRFIPTGFFVKEYKEDGRLIAQGKKVGRMFTIDVDVLEVKAAMFAQGTGVVADIEIWHKRIGHVNVQRLKSMQN
;
A
#
# COMPACT_ATOMS: atom_id res chain seq x y z
N MET A 1 -25.97 19.41 15.93
CA MET A 1 -25.94 18.96 14.53
C MET A 1 -24.79 17.99 14.38
N SER A 2 -25.10 16.70 14.37
CA SER A 2 -24.09 15.63 14.27
C SER A 2 -23.64 15.53 12.82
N ALA A 3 -22.36 15.83 12.56
CA ALA A 3 -21.76 15.57 11.27
C ALA A 3 -21.75 14.07 11.05
N ASN A 4 -22.53 13.58 10.08
CA ASN A 4 -22.42 12.23 9.56
C ASN A 4 -21.01 12.07 8.96
N VAL A 5 -20.11 11.48 9.72
CA VAL A 5 -18.93 10.87 9.16
C VAL A 5 -19.45 9.62 8.43
N SER A 6 -19.66 9.75 7.13
CA SER A 6 -19.89 8.59 6.26
C SER A 6 -18.77 7.60 6.57
N THR A 7 -19.12 6.44 7.06
CA THR A 7 -18.21 5.31 7.22
C THR A 7 -17.72 4.97 5.81
N LEU A 8 -16.54 5.48 5.46
CA LEU A 8 -15.83 5.05 4.27
C LEU A 8 -15.64 3.54 4.43
N GLY A 9 -15.94 2.77 3.38
CA GLY A 9 -15.90 1.31 3.44
C GLY A 9 -14.53 0.77 3.89
N ALA A 10 -14.48 -0.49 4.31
CA ALA A 10 -13.27 -1.15 4.81
C ALA A 10 -12.10 -1.12 3.80
N ASN A 11 -12.40 -0.96 2.51
CA ASN A 11 -11.43 -0.97 1.40
C ASN A 11 -10.81 0.41 1.10
N VAL A 12 -11.11 1.43 1.90
CA VAL A 12 -10.54 2.77 1.68
C VAL A 12 -9.11 2.83 2.19
N TRP A 13 -8.22 3.30 1.34
CA TRP A 13 -6.84 3.61 1.71
C TRP A 13 -6.63 5.12 1.76
N TYR A 14 -5.95 5.58 2.79
CA TYR A 14 -5.55 6.97 2.97
C TYR A 14 -4.14 7.18 2.46
N VAL A 15 -3.96 8.17 1.60
CA VAL A 15 -2.63 8.58 1.12
C VAL A 15 -2.08 9.62 2.08
N ASP A 16 -1.00 9.26 2.75
CA ASP A 16 -0.43 10.03 3.85
C ASP A 16 1.07 10.30 3.65
N SER A 17 1.44 11.57 3.66
CA SER A 17 2.84 11.99 3.60
C SER A 17 3.58 11.86 4.93
N GLY A 18 2.84 11.74 6.04
CA GLY A 18 3.38 11.52 7.37
C GLY A 18 3.63 10.05 7.72
N ALA A 19 3.07 9.12 6.93
CA ALA A 19 3.30 7.70 7.12
C ALA A 19 4.64 7.28 6.51
N SER A 20 5.51 6.66 7.31
CA SER A 20 6.80 6.14 6.84
C SER A 20 6.65 4.91 5.95
N ASN A 21 5.62 4.11 6.19
CA ASN A 21 5.38 2.85 5.48
C ASN A 21 3.91 2.71 5.05
N HIS A 22 3.69 1.92 4.00
CA HIS A 22 2.37 1.37 3.73
C HIS A 22 1.96 0.46 4.86
N MET A 23 0.73 0.51 5.34
CA MET A 23 0.28 -0.36 6.42
C MET A 23 -1.22 -0.60 6.40
N THR A 24 -1.61 -1.79 6.88
CA THR A 24 -3.01 -2.19 7.04
C THR A 24 -3.16 -3.14 8.23
N GLY A 25 -4.35 -3.12 8.85
CA GLY A 25 -4.74 -4.10 9.86
C GLY A 25 -5.25 -5.43 9.28
N HIS A 26 -5.47 -5.49 7.96
CA HIS A 26 -6.13 -6.59 7.27
C HIS A 26 -5.13 -7.64 6.77
N GLY A 27 -4.83 -8.64 7.61
CA GLY A 27 -3.92 -9.73 7.23
C GLY A 27 -4.40 -10.58 6.05
N GLU A 28 -5.72 -10.70 5.89
CA GLU A 28 -6.37 -11.45 4.81
C GLU A 28 -6.15 -10.86 3.41
N TRP A 29 -5.66 -9.63 3.31
CA TRP A 29 -5.41 -8.97 2.02
C TRP A 29 -4.03 -9.27 1.43
N PHE A 30 -3.13 -9.82 2.23
CA PHE A 30 -1.77 -10.09 1.78
C PHE A 30 -1.72 -11.31 0.86
N ARG A 31 -1.00 -11.18 -0.25
CA ARG A 31 -0.66 -12.28 -1.14
C ARG A 31 0.47 -13.13 -0.59
N ASP A 32 1.51 -12.45 -0.17
CA ASP A 32 2.72 -13.03 0.36
C ASP A 32 3.00 -12.37 1.71
N MET A 33 3.02 -13.14 2.77
CA MET A 33 3.43 -12.69 4.10
C MET A 33 4.80 -13.23 4.44
N GLN A 34 5.61 -12.35 5.00
CA GLN A 34 6.91 -12.70 5.53
C GLN A 34 6.97 -12.29 7.00
N ASP A 35 7.49 -13.17 7.82
CA ASP A 35 7.79 -12.85 9.21
C ASP A 35 8.91 -11.82 9.27
N LEU A 36 8.85 -10.96 10.27
CA LEU A 36 9.91 -10.01 10.51
C LEU A 36 11.12 -10.73 11.13
N GLU A 37 12.32 -10.43 10.67
CA GLU A 37 13.56 -10.92 11.29
C GLU A 37 13.69 -10.50 12.75
N ARG A 38 13.11 -9.36 13.11
CA ARG A 38 13.09 -8.80 14.47
C ARG A 38 11.74 -8.17 14.76
N PRO A 39 11.27 -8.16 16.01
CA PRO A 39 10.07 -7.42 16.38
C PRO A 39 10.16 -5.95 15.99
N GLY A 40 9.13 -5.45 15.31
CA GLY A 40 9.03 -4.06 14.88
C GLY A 40 7.74 -3.44 15.43
N TYR A 41 7.73 -2.12 15.52
CA TYR A 41 6.60 -1.33 16.00
C TYR A 41 6.40 -0.11 15.09
N VAL A 42 5.15 0.30 14.95
CA VAL A 42 4.77 1.58 14.35
C VAL A 42 4.27 2.47 15.48
N GLU A 43 4.73 3.70 15.52
CA GLU A 43 4.21 4.73 16.42
C GLU A 43 3.21 5.61 15.65
N THR A 44 2.06 5.85 16.27
CA THR A 44 1.05 6.77 15.76
C THR A 44 1.20 8.14 16.40
N GLY A 45 0.60 9.17 15.81
CA GLY A 45 0.75 10.57 16.29
C GLY A 45 0.23 10.87 17.69
N ASP A 46 -0.38 9.88 18.36
CA ASP A 46 -0.79 9.91 19.78
C ASP A 46 0.19 9.15 20.69
N ASP A 47 1.41 8.90 20.22
CA ASP A 47 2.47 8.14 20.90
C ASP A 47 2.11 6.67 21.22
N THR A 48 1.07 6.14 20.56
CA THR A 48 0.70 4.73 20.72
C THR A 48 1.60 3.84 19.85
N SER A 49 2.18 2.81 20.46
CA SER A 49 3.03 1.84 19.78
C SER A 49 2.22 0.61 19.36
N HIS A 50 2.28 0.28 18.08
CA HIS A 50 1.54 -0.82 17.46
C HIS A 50 2.51 -1.88 16.94
N PRO A 51 2.42 -3.13 17.41
CA PRO A 51 3.31 -4.18 16.94
C PRO A 51 3.04 -4.53 15.48
N ILE A 52 4.11 -4.63 14.69
CA ILE A 52 4.08 -5.15 13.34
C ILE A 52 4.13 -6.67 13.42
N LYS A 53 3.23 -7.36 12.75
CA LYS A 53 3.19 -8.83 12.73
C LYS A 53 3.94 -9.42 11.55
N HIS A 54 3.70 -8.87 10.37
CA HIS A 54 4.26 -9.36 9.11
C HIS A 54 4.53 -8.19 8.17
N THR A 55 5.24 -8.46 7.10
CA THR A 55 5.34 -7.58 5.93
C THR A 55 5.00 -8.38 4.67
N GLY A 56 4.59 -7.71 3.61
CA GLY A 56 4.27 -8.40 2.36
C GLY A 56 3.59 -7.52 1.32
N ASN A 57 3.03 -8.16 0.30
CA ASN A 57 2.41 -7.49 -0.84
C ASN A 57 0.89 -7.59 -0.78
N VAL A 58 0.21 -6.47 -1.03
CA VAL A 58 -1.25 -6.39 -1.08
C VAL A 58 -1.70 -6.10 -2.50
N PRO A 59 -2.49 -6.98 -3.16
CA PRO A 59 -3.05 -6.72 -4.48
C PRO A 59 -4.20 -5.72 -4.39
N LEU A 60 -4.11 -4.64 -5.15
CA LEU A 60 -5.12 -3.61 -5.26
C LEU A 60 -5.67 -3.58 -6.69
N THR A 61 -6.99 -3.69 -6.84
CA THR A 61 -7.65 -3.46 -8.12
C THR A 61 -7.97 -1.98 -8.25
N LEU A 62 -7.36 -1.35 -9.23
CA LEU A 62 -7.57 0.07 -9.53
C LEU A 62 -8.89 0.27 -10.29
N GLN A 63 -9.36 1.52 -10.40
CA GLN A 63 -10.60 1.89 -11.08
C GLN A 63 -10.65 1.47 -12.56
N ASP A 64 -9.50 1.30 -13.21
CA ASP A 64 -9.39 0.81 -14.59
C ASP A 64 -9.42 -0.72 -14.70
N GLY A 65 -9.68 -1.42 -13.58
CA GLY A 65 -9.74 -2.88 -13.49
C GLY A 65 -8.36 -3.56 -13.43
N LYS A 66 -7.26 -2.80 -13.49
CA LYS A 66 -5.92 -3.38 -13.40
C LYS A 66 -5.55 -3.68 -11.95
N VAL A 67 -4.94 -4.84 -11.75
CA VAL A 67 -4.36 -5.23 -10.47
C VAL A 67 -2.95 -4.66 -10.34
N LYS A 68 -2.69 -3.96 -9.25
CA LYS A 68 -1.36 -3.51 -8.85
C LYS A 68 -1.04 -4.06 -7.48
N TYR A 69 0.23 -4.37 -7.27
CA TYR A 69 0.70 -4.80 -5.96
C TYR A 69 1.29 -3.61 -5.21
N LEU A 70 0.75 -3.34 -4.04
CA LEU A 70 1.36 -2.46 -3.07
C LEU A 70 2.41 -3.28 -2.32
N ALA A 71 3.68 -2.99 -2.54
CA ALA A 71 4.79 -3.76 -1.99
C ALA A 71 5.19 -3.27 -0.59
N ASP A 72 5.85 -4.14 0.17
CA ASP A 72 6.41 -3.81 1.49
C ASP A 72 5.39 -3.19 2.46
N VAL A 73 4.16 -3.70 2.43
CA VAL A 73 3.09 -3.28 3.34
C VAL A 73 3.31 -3.93 4.70
N LEU A 74 3.21 -3.14 5.76
CA LEU A 74 3.25 -3.64 7.13
C LEU A 74 1.86 -4.14 7.54
N HIS A 75 1.81 -5.36 8.06
CA HIS A 75 0.62 -5.90 8.72
C HIS A 75 0.63 -5.47 10.20
N VAL A 76 -0.27 -4.58 10.56
CA VAL A 76 -0.39 -3.99 11.90
C VAL A 76 -1.84 -4.16 12.38
N PRO A 77 -2.20 -5.30 12.98
CA PRO A 77 -3.60 -5.65 13.30
C PRO A 77 -4.36 -4.64 14.17
N SER A 78 -3.64 -3.84 14.93
CA SER A 78 -4.23 -2.87 15.86
C SER A 78 -4.56 -1.50 15.24
N ILE A 79 -4.16 -1.24 13.99
CA ILE A 79 -4.55 0.00 13.33
C ILE A 79 -5.91 -0.13 12.64
N THR A 80 -6.64 0.99 12.60
CA THR A 80 -8.00 1.05 12.07
C THR A 80 -8.08 1.64 10.66
N LYS A 81 -6.95 2.16 10.15
CA LYS A 81 -6.89 2.80 8.82
C LYS A 81 -5.84 2.13 7.97
N ASN A 82 -6.16 1.99 6.68
CA ASN A 82 -5.17 1.53 5.71
C ASN A 82 -4.42 2.76 5.19
N LEU A 83 -3.09 2.75 5.25
CA LEU A 83 -2.27 3.88 4.90
C LEU A 83 -1.35 3.56 3.73
N ILE A 84 -1.32 4.46 2.75
CA ILE A 84 -0.34 4.45 1.66
C ILE A 84 0.66 5.57 1.91
N SER A 85 1.92 5.21 2.10
CA SER A 85 3.02 6.14 2.31
C SER A 85 3.40 6.85 1.00
N VAL A 86 3.35 8.17 1.00
CA VAL A 86 3.88 8.98 -0.10
C VAL A 86 5.39 8.81 -0.21
N GLY A 87 6.09 8.69 0.91
CA GLY A 87 7.54 8.48 0.94
C GLY A 87 7.95 7.21 0.17
N GLN A 88 7.32 6.08 0.47
CA GLN A 88 7.59 4.83 -0.24
C GLN A 88 7.25 4.92 -1.74
N MET A 89 6.17 5.61 -2.11
CA MET A 89 5.85 5.81 -3.54
C MET A 89 6.96 6.60 -4.25
N VAL A 90 7.48 7.65 -3.63
CA VAL A 90 8.57 8.47 -4.19
C VAL A 90 9.85 7.66 -4.32
N GLU A 91 10.20 6.81 -3.34
CA GLU A 91 11.33 5.89 -3.42
C GLU A 91 11.22 4.88 -4.58
N GLN A 92 10.00 4.57 -4.99
CA GLN A 92 9.71 3.71 -6.15
C GLN A 92 9.66 4.47 -7.49
N ASN A 93 10.22 5.67 -7.57
CA ASN A 93 10.19 6.53 -8.75
C ASN A 93 8.76 6.90 -9.21
N LEU A 94 7.87 7.09 -8.27
CA LEU A 94 6.55 7.65 -8.51
C LEU A 94 6.51 9.10 -8.05
N GLN A 95 5.73 9.92 -8.74
CA GLN A 95 5.37 11.27 -8.30
C GLN A 95 3.93 11.30 -7.84
N VAL A 96 3.68 11.94 -6.72
CA VAL A 96 2.35 12.17 -6.19
C VAL A 96 2.03 13.65 -6.27
N ARG A 97 0.97 14.00 -6.98
CA ARG A 97 0.51 15.39 -7.13
C ARG A 97 -0.85 15.56 -6.49
N PHE A 98 -0.91 16.37 -5.46
CA PHE A 98 -2.15 16.75 -4.80
C PHE A 98 -2.77 17.98 -5.46
N ILE A 99 -4.09 17.95 -5.63
CA ILE A 99 -4.91 19.04 -6.15
C ILE A 99 -6.11 19.26 -5.20
N PRO A 100 -6.85 20.37 -5.33
CA PRO A 100 -7.97 20.66 -4.43
C PRO A 100 -9.05 19.57 -4.37
N THR A 101 -9.23 18.79 -5.42
CA THR A 101 -10.27 17.74 -5.52
C THR A 101 -9.78 16.32 -5.27
N GLY A 102 -8.45 16.09 -5.26
CA GLY A 102 -7.89 14.75 -5.11
C GLY A 102 -6.38 14.69 -5.33
N PHE A 103 -5.91 13.60 -5.91
CA PHE A 103 -4.49 13.42 -6.23
C PHE A 103 -4.30 12.48 -7.43
N PHE A 104 -3.11 12.57 -8.00
CA PHE A 104 -2.63 11.69 -9.07
C PHE A 104 -1.28 11.09 -8.70
N VAL A 105 -1.10 9.82 -9.04
CA VAL A 105 0.19 9.11 -8.97
C VAL A 105 0.62 8.78 -10.38
N LYS A 106 1.82 9.21 -10.76
CA LYS A 106 2.42 8.95 -12.07
C LYS A 106 3.83 8.39 -11.91
N GLU A 107 4.31 7.72 -12.95
CA GLU A 107 5.74 7.41 -13.04
C GLU A 107 6.55 8.72 -13.08
N TYR A 108 7.67 8.78 -12.36
CA TYR A 108 8.56 9.94 -12.36
C TYR A 108 9.47 9.90 -13.58
N LYS A 109 8.95 10.36 -14.71
CA LYS A 109 9.65 10.57 -15.98
C LYS A 109 8.89 11.60 -16.81
N GLU A 110 9.54 12.13 -17.87
CA GLU A 110 8.86 12.92 -18.90
C GLU A 110 7.67 12.12 -19.40
N ASP A 111 6.60 12.47 -19.74
CA ASP A 111 5.41 11.69 -20.15
C ASP A 111 5.06 10.48 -19.26
N GLY A 112 5.30 10.61 -17.95
CA GLY A 112 5.05 9.54 -16.99
C GLY A 112 3.59 9.07 -17.00
N ARG A 113 3.41 7.74 -17.12
CA ARG A 113 2.09 7.12 -17.16
C ARG A 113 1.34 7.32 -15.83
N LEU A 114 0.05 7.62 -15.92
CA LEU A 114 -0.83 7.62 -14.76
C LEU A 114 -0.94 6.20 -14.18
N ILE A 115 -0.60 6.05 -12.92
CA ILE A 115 -0.66 4.78 -12.18
C ILE A 115 -1.95 4.69 -11.38
N ALA A 116 -2.30 5.74 -10.65
CA ALA A 116 -3.48 5.79 -9.82
C ALA A 116 -3.97 7.23 -9.65
N GLN A 117 -5.21 7.37 -9.24
CA GLN A 117 -5.79 8.64 -8.84
C GLN A 117 -6.76 8.41 -7.70
N GLY A 118 -6.99 9.42 -6.91
CA GLY A 118 -7.94 9.38 -5.82
C GLY A 118 -8.56 10.73 -5.55
N LYS A 119 -9.46 10.77 -4.59
CA LYS A 119 -10.28 11.93 -4.24
C LYS A 119 -9.88 12.51 -2.88
N LYS A 120 -10.20 13.77 -2.69
CA LYS A 120 -10.14 14.41 -1.39
C LYS A 120 -11.50 14.27 -0.69
N VAL A 121 -11.46 13.75 0.54
CA VAL A 121 -12.64 13.64 1.41
C VAL A 121 -12.34 14.40 2.70
N GLY A 122 -13.00 15.52 2.90
CA GLY A 122 -12.65 16.45 3.97
C GLY A 122 -11.24 17.00 3.83
N ARG A 123 -10.37 16.67 4.77
CA ARG A 123 -8.94 17.04 4.74
C ARG A 123 -8.02 15.87 4.35
N MET A 124 -8.58 14.69 4.11
CA MET A 124 -7.84 13.48 3.78
C MET A 124 -7.89 13.19 2.28
N PHE A 125 -6.84 12.55 1.79
CA PHE A 125 -6.77 12.04 0.42
C PHE A 125 -6.97 10.53 0.47
N THR A 126 -7.91 10.03 -0.33
CA THR A 126 -8.30 8.62 -0.30
C THR A 126 -8.34 8.03 -1.68
N ILE A 127 -8.04 6.76 -1.77
CA ILE A 127 -8.27 5.93 -2.94
C ILE A 127 -9.21 4.79 -2.55
N ASP A 128 -10.29 4.64 -3.31
CA ASP A 128 -11.17 3.49 -3.21
C ASP A 128 -10.63 2.41 -4.14
N VAL A 129 -10.24 1.29 -3.60
CA VAL A 129 -9.72 0.15 -4.35
C VAL A 129 -10.44 -1.10 -3.91
N ASP A 130 -10.67 -2.01 -4.85
CA ASP A 130 -11.10 -3.35 -4.51
C ASP A 130 -9.86 -4.17 -4.16
N VAL A 131 -9.81 -4.66 -2.94
CA VAL A 131 -8.78 -5.60 -2.53
C VAL A 131 -9.23 -7.00 -2.91
N LEU A 132 -8.43 -7.67 -3.73
CA LEU A 132 -8.68 -9.07 -4.04
C LEU A 132 -8.39 -9.90 -2.78
N GLU A 133 -9.44 -10.29 -2.07
CA GLU A 133 -9.31 -11.30 -1.04
C GLU A 133 -8.76 -12.58 -1.67
N VAL A 134 -7.58 -12.99 -1.23
CA VAL A 134 -6.99 -14.26 -1.64
C VAL A 134 -7.73 -15.38 -0.91
N LYS A 135 -8.90 -15.76 -1.42
CA LYS A 135 -9.57 -16.96 -0.92
C LYS A 135 -8.67 -18.15 -1.24
N ALA A 136 -8.28 -18.89 -0.22
CA ALA A 136 -7.44 -20.09 -0.32
C ALA A 136 -7.96 -21.15 -1.33
N ALA A 137 -9.16 -20.99 -1.85
CA ALA A 137 -9.80 -21.88 -2.82
C ALA A 137 -9.30 -21.72 -4.28
N MET A 138 -8.54 -20.70 -4.63
CA MET A 138 -8.09 -20.50 -6.02
C MET A 138 -6.77 -21.22 -6.38
N PHE A 139 -6.14 -21.88 -5.44
CA PHE A 139 -4.93 -22.67 -5.72
C PHE A 139 -5.19 -24.05 -6.34
N ALA A 140 -6.47 -24.45 -6.47
CA ALA A 140 -6.82 -25.79 -6.95
C ALA A 140 -7.18 -25.89 -8.45
N GLN A 141 -7.25 -24.78 -9.18
CA GLN A 141 -7.56 -24.82 -10.62
C GLN A 141 -6.64 -23.89 -11.38
N GLY A 142 -5.63 -24.49 -12.01
CA GLY A 142 -4.75 -23.85 -12.97
C GLY A 142 -5.50 -23.43 -14.21
N THR A 143 -5.85 -22.16 -14.33
CA THR A 143 -6.19 -21.52 -15.59
C THR A 143 -5.77 -20.06 -15.58
N GLY A 144 -4.63 -19.77 -16.17
CA GLY A 144 -4.43 -18.76 -17.18
C GLY A 144 -4.80 -17.30 -16.89
N VAL A 145 -4.16 -16.64 -15.90
CA VAL A 145 -3.94 -15.18 -15.95
C VAL A 145 -2.54 -14.90 -15.38
N VAL A 146 -1.50 -15.25 -16.14
CA VAL A 146 -0.10 -15.17 -15.71
C VAL A 146 0.72 -14.24 -16.63
N ALA A 147 0.11 -13.32 -17.36
CA ALA A 147 0.87 -12.62 -18.41
C ALA A 147 1.44 -11.24 -18.06
N ASP A 148 1.12 -10.62 -16.91
CA ASP A 148 1.62 -9.26 -16.62
C ASP A 148 2.34 -9.12 -15.25
N ILE A 149 2.51 -10.23 -14.53
CA ILE A 149 3.08 -10.25 -13.17
C ILE A 149 4.61 -10.22 -13.17
N GLU A 150 5.26 -10.74 -14.21
CA GLU A 150 6.72 -10.89 -14.24
C GLU A 150 7.50 -9.59 -14.47
N ILE A 151 6.90 -8.57 -15.05
CA ILE A 151 7.64 -7.34 -15.44
C ILE A 151 7.92 -6.43 -14.25
N TRP A 152 7.09 -6.47 -13.21
CA TRP A 152 7.28 -5.65 -12.01
C TRP A 152 8.23 -6.27 -10.99
N HIS A 153 8.21 -7.59 -10.83
CA HIS A 153 9.12 -8.30 -9.93
C HIS A 153 10.60 -8.18 -10.32
N LYS A 154 10.89 -8.11 -11.61
CA LYS A 154 12.29 -8.00 -12.10
C LYS A 154 12.91 -6.61 -11.98
N ARG A 155 12.12 -5.54 -11.81
CA ARG A 155 12.65 -4.18 -11.73
C ARG A 155 12.82 -3.64 -10.31
N ILE A 156 12.20 -4.23 -9.31
CA ILE A 156 12.18 -3.71 -7.93
C ILE A 156 12.91 -4.63 -6.94
N GLY A 157 13.19 -5.90 -7.31
CA GLY A 157 13.64 -6.95 -6.37
C GLY A 157 15.09 -6.86 -5.87
N HIS A 158 15.92 -5.90 -6.26
CA HIS A 158 17.36 -5.97 -5.95
C HIS A 158 18.00 -4.79 -5.20
N VAL A 159 17.26 -3.81 -4.72
CA VAL A 159 17.89 -2.64 -4.12
C VAL A 159 17.84 -2.58 -2.59
N ASN A 160 17.01 -3.34 -1.92
CA ASN A 160 16.73 -3.07 -0.51
C ASN A 160 17.41 -3.95 0.55
N VAL A 161 18.10 -5.02 0.18
CA VAL A 161 18.79 -5.89 1.17
C VAL A 161 20.17 -5.36 1.60
N GLN A 162 20.78 -4.49 0.82
CA GLN A 162 22.13 -3.96 1.14
C GLN A 162 22.14 -2.67 1.99
N ARG A 163 21.04 -1.93 2.06
CA ARG A 163 20.99 -0.68 2.83
C ARG A 163 20.81 -0.85 4.33
N LEU A 164 20.28 -1.99 4.78
CA LEU A 164 20.12 -2.29 6.21
C LEU A 164 21.44 -2.71 6.89
N LYS A 165 22.50 -3.01 6.12
CA LYS A 165 23.82 -3.38 6.66
C LYS A 165 24.77 -2.19 6.91
N SER A 166 24.45 -0.99 6.45
CA SER A 166 25.34 0.19 6.59
C SER A 166 24.98 1.14 7.73
N MET A 167 23.99 0.82 8.55
CA MET A 167 23.64 1.60 9.75
C MET A 167 24.12 0.95 11.06
N GLN A 168 25.09 0.02 10.97
CA GLN A 168 25.82 -0.49 12.14
C GLN A 168 27.31 -0.17 11.98
N ASN A 169 27.65 1.09 12.24
CA ASN A 169 28.95 1.53 12.75
C ASN A 169 28.77 2.88 13.44
#